data_e874d1698f4512daa79d0d12796ac4e3
#
_entry.id   e874d1698f4512daa79d0d12796ac4e3
#
_cell.length_a   1.000
_cell.length_b   1.000
_cell.length_c   1.000
_cell.angle_alpha   90.00
_cell.angle_beta   90.00
_cell.angle_gamma   90.00
#
_symmetry.space_group_name_H-M   'P 1'
#
loop_
_entity.id
_entity.type
_entity.pdbx_description
1 polymer ?
#
loop_
_entity_poly.entity_id
_entity_poly.type
_entity_poly.pdbx_seq_one_letter_code
_entity_poly.pdbx_strand_id
1 'polypeptide(L)'
;MTRGNARELAIHLIFGREFTGETPSEVVRMRLEEGYYEQLAAEYEIYTERPTEKQVKYLENIVAGVVEHQEELNEIVGKFSIGWDVKRISRLNRVIMQLAAYEILYVDDVPEGVAVSEAVRLAKKYDDEMGKFVNGILGSFVRSLKENPAEEAPAVEEV
;
A
#
# COMPACT_ATOMS: atom_id res chain seq x y z
N MET A 1 -11.09 -11.98 -7.50
CA MET A 1 -9.71 -12.27 -7.03
C MET A 1 -9.65 -12.29 -5.51
N THR A 2 -8.56 -12.79 -4.96
CA THR A 2 -8.36 -12.78 -3.50
C THR A 2 -8.12 -11.37 -3.00
N ARG A 3 -8.32 -11.16 -1.69
CA ARG A 3 -8.01 -9.86 -1.05
C ARG A 3 -6.53 -9.53 -1.21
N GLY A 4 -5.65 -10.52 -1.10
CA GLY A 4 -4.21 -10.32 -1.28
C GLY A 4 -3.87 -9.87 -2.68
N ASN A 5 -4.51 -10.46 -3.68
CA ASN A 5 -4.30 -10.04 -5.07
C ASN A 5 -4.86 -8.65 -5.35
N ALA A 6 -6.01 -8.32 -4.76
CA ALA A 6 -6.56 -6.97 -4.88
C ALA A 6 -5.64 -5.94 -4.24
N ARG A 7 -5.04 -6.26 -3.10
CA ARG A 7 -4.05 -5.39 -2.45
C ARG A 7 -2.80 -5.22 -3.31
N GLU A 8 -2.33 -6.28 -3.90
CA GLU A 8 -1.18 -6.22 -4.82
C GLU A 8 -1.51 -5.37 -6.04
N LEU A 9 -2.72 -5.49 -6.58
CA LEU A 9 -3.15 -4.65 -7.69
C LEU A 9 -3.18 -3.17 -7.28
N ALA A 10 -3.65 -2.87 -6.06
CA ALA A 10 -3.62 -1.50 -5.54
C ALA A 10 -2.19 -0.95 -5.53
N ILE A 11 -1.22 -1.76 -5.11
CA ILE A 11 0.19 -1.36 -5.11
C ILE A 11 0.67 -1.05 -6.52
N HIS A 12 0.32 -1.88 -7.51
CA HIS A 12 0.67 -1.63 -8.91
C HIS A 12 0.10 -0.30 -9.39
N LEU A 13 -1.14 0.00 -9.03
CA LEU A 13 -1.81 1.24 -9.44
C LEU A 13 -1.16 2.47 -8.81
N ILE A 14 -0.89 2.42 -7.52
CA ILE A 14 -0.26 3.53 -6.81
C ILE A 14 1.14 3.77 -7.36
N PHE A 15 1.90 2.70 -7.55
CA PHE A 15 3.26 2.78 -8.09
C PHE A 15 3.26 3.38 -9.50
N GLY A 16 2.40 2.85 -10.38
CA GLY A 16 2.33 3.33 -11.77
C GLY A 16 1.90 4.79 -11.87
N ARG A 17 0.97 5.19 -11.00
CA ARG A 17 0.47 6.57 -11.00
C ARG A 17 1.57 7.59 -10.69
N GLU A 18 2.58 7.23 -9.91
CA GLU A 18 3.69 8.14 -9.60
C GLU A 18 4.42 8.61 -10.86
N PHE A 19 4.39 7.82 -11.92
CA PHE A 19 5.05 8.16 -13.18
C PHE A 19 4.17 8.94 -14.14
N THR A 20 2.85 8.85 -14.01
CA THR A 20 1.91 9.43 -14.97
C THR A 20 1.15 10.64 -14.42
N GLY A 21 1.00 10.74 -13.11
CA GLY A 21 0.26 11.82 -12.47
C GLY A 21 -1.25 11.75 -12.66
N GLU A 22 -1.78 10.61 -13.10
CA GLU A 22 -3.21 10.42 -13.27
C GLU A 22 -3.96 10.48 -11.94
N THR A 23 -5.24 10.88 -11.99
CA THR A 23 -6.10 10.85 -10.80
C THR A 23 -6.35 9.39 -10.39
N PRO A 24 -6.69 9.13 -9.12
CA PRO A 24 -6.98 7.77 -8.68
C PRO A 24 -8.04 7.05 -9.51
N SER A 25 -9.13 7.73 -9.86
CA SER A 25 -10.17 7.10 -10.66
C SER A 25 -9.73 6.83 -12.09
N GLU A 26 -8.91 7.71 -12.67
CA GLU A 26 -8.36 7.50 -14.01
C GLU A 26 -7.42 6.30 -14.05
N VAL A 27 -6.53 6.17 -13.06
CA VAL A 27 -5.56 5.07 -13.06
C VAL A 27 -6.26 3.72 -12.92
N VAL A 28 -7.31 3.64 -12.12
CA VAL A 28 -8.10 2.42 -11.97
C VAL A 28 -8.81 2.08 -13.28
N ARG A 29 -9.53 3.07 -13.85
CA ARG A 29 -10.27 2.88 -15.09
C ARG A 29 -9.38 2.45 -16.23
N MET A 30 -8.25 3.11 -16.40
CA MET A 30 -7.33 2.82 -17.50
C MET A 30 -6.71 1.43 -17.36
N ARG A 31 -6.37 1.02 -16.15
CA ARG A 31 -5.81 -0.33 -15.91
C ARG A 31 -6.81 -1.41 -16.27
N LEU A 32 -8.11 -1.16 -16.05
CA LEU A 32 -9.16 -2.15 -16.26
C LEU A 32 -9.71 -2.18 -17.69
N GLU A 33 -9.17 -1.38 -18.61
CA GLU A 33 -9.59 -1.42 -20.01
C GLU A 33 -9.44 -2.82 -20.59
N GLU A 34 -10.47 -3.21 -21.37
CA GLU A 34 -10.47 -4.52 -22.02
C GLU A 34 -9.26 -4.65 -22.95
N GLY A 35 -8.68 -5.83 -22.95
CA GLY A 35 -7.49 -6.12 -23.73
C GLY A 35 -6.21 -5.74 -22.99
N TYR A 36 -6.15 -4.55 -22.45
CA TYR A 36 -4.97 -4.13 -21.71
C TYR A 36 -4.76 -4.93 -20.43
N TYR A 37 -5.82 -5.07 -19.63
CA TYR A 37 -5.74 -5.84 -18.39
C TYR A 37 -5.28 -7.28 -18.66
N GLU A 38 -5.87 -7.90 -19.66
CA GLU A 38 -5.55 -9.28 -20.01
C GLU A 38 -4.11 -9.46 -20.52
N GLN A 39 -3.58 -8.46 -21.19
CA GLN A 39 -2.19 -8.51 -21.67
C GLN A 39 -1.19 -8.57 -20.53
N LEU A 40 -1.51 -7.94 -19.41
CA LEU A 40 -0.62 -7.90 -18.25
C LEU A 40 -0.49 -9.27 -17.57
N ALA A 41 -1.42 -10.18 -17.82
CA ALA A 41 -1.36 -11.54 -17.29
C ALA A 41 -0.13 -12.31 -17.74
N ALA A 42 0.50 -11.92 -18.85
CA ALA A 42 1.72 -12.54 -19.32
C ALA A 42 2.90 -12.30 -18.37
N GLU A 43 2.88 -11.18 -17.66
CA GLU A 43 3.95 -10.81 -16.74
C GLU A 43 3.59 -11.00 -15.27
N TYR A 44 2.32 -10.77 -14.93
CA TYR A 44 1.88 -10.77 -13.53
C TYR A 44 0.64 -11.63 -13.36
N GLU A 45 0.75 -12.63 -12.52
CA GLU A 45 -0.33 -13.59 -12.26
C GLU A 45 -1.62 -12.93 -11.78
N ILE A 46 -1.53 -11.82 -11.05
CA ILE A 46 -2.73 -11.14 -10.51
C ILE A 46 -3.69 -10.69 -11.63
N TYR A 47 -3.20 -10.50 -12.84
CA TYR A 47 -4.04 -10.08 -13.96
C TYR A 47 -4.76 -11.21 -14.68
N THR A 48 -4.61 -12.44 -14.21
CA THR A 48 -5.35 -13.57 -14.77
C THR A 48 -6.81 -13.57 -14.35
N GLU A 49 -7.15 -12.81 -13.32
CA GLU A 49 -8.52 -12.70 -12.81
C GLU A 49 -8.86 -11.23 -12.60
N ARG A 50 -10.05 -10.84 -13.02
CA ARG A 50 -10.49 -9.45 -12.85
C ARG A 50 -11.06 -9.22 -11.45
N PRO A 51 -10.90 -7.99 -10.92
CA PRO A 51 -11.55 -7.63 -9.66
C PRO A 51 -13.07 -7.58 -9.84
N THR A 52 -13.78 -7.92 -8.77
CA THR A 52 -15.25 -7.76 -8.72
C THR A 52 -15.58 -6.27 -8.61
N GLU A 53 -16.87 -5.93 -8.80
CA GLU A 53 -17.31 -4.54 -8.63
C GLU A 53 -16.98 -3.98 -7.26
N LYS A 54 -17.13 -4.80 -6.23
CA LYS A 54 -16.78 -4.43 -4.86
C LYS A 54 -15.29 -4.16 -4.72
N GLN A 55 -14.47 -4.98 -5.38
CA GLN A 55 -13.03 -4.80 -5.37
C GLN A 55 -12.59 -3.58 -6.18
N VAL A 56 -13.29 -3.25 -7.24
CA VAL A 56 -13.02 -2.01 -7.98
C VAL A 56 -13.22 -0.80 -7.08
N LYS A 57 -14.29 -0.79 -6.29
CA LYS A 57 -14.54 0.28 -5.32
C LYS A 57 -13.44 0.34 -4.25
N TYR A 58 -12.99 -0.82 -3.78
CA TYR A 58 -11.86 -0.90 -2.87
C TYR A 58 -10.62 -0.26 -3.51
N LEU A 59 -10.32 -0.62 -4.76
CA LEU A 59 -9.16 -0.07 -5.47
C LEU A 59 -9.23 1.45 -5.59
N GLU A 60 -10.38 1.97 -5.99
CA GLU A 60 -10.56 3.42 -6.10
C GLU A 60 -10.36 4.13 -4.76
N ASN A 61 -10.94 3.58 -3.71
CA ASN A 61 -10.86 4.17 -2.38
C ASN A 61 -9.45 4.10 -1.80
N ILE A 62 -8.77 2.96 -1.96
CA ILE A 62 -7.45 2.78 -1.38
C ILE A 62 -6.40 3.62 -2.11
N VAL A 63 -6.50 3.69 -3.44
CA VAL A 63 -5.58 4.52 -4.22
C VAL A 63 -5.79 5.99 -3.88
N ALA A 64 -7.04 6.44 -3.82
CA ALA A 64 -7.37 7.81 -3.44
C ALA A 64 -6.87 8.15 -2.04
N GLY A 65 -7.09 7.25 -1.09
CA GLY A 65 -6.67 7.45 0.30
C GLY A 65 -5.16 7.56 0.45
N VAL A 66 -4.41 6.65 -0.18
CA VAL A 66 -2.95 6.68 -0.12
C VAL A 66 -2.40 7.95 -0.77
N VAL A 67 -2.95 8.34 -1.91
CA VAL A 67 -2.51 9.56 -2.61
C VAL A 67 -2.80 10.81 -1.78
N GLU A 68 -3.99 10.88 -1.18
CA GLU A 68 -4.38 12.01 -0.34
C GLU A 68 -3.49 12.16 0.89
N HIS A 69 -3.09 11.04 1.50
CA HIS A 69 -2.28 11.03 2.71
C HIS A 69 -0.79 10.76 2.46
N GLN A 70 -0.34 10.90 1.23
CA GLN A 70 1.01 10.51 0.83
C GLN A 70 2.12 11.18 1.63
N GLU A 71 1.95 12.46 1.93
CA GLU A 71 2.94 13.22 2.70
C GLU A 71 3.09 12.66 4.12
N GLU A 72 1.96 12.44 4.79
CA GLU A 72 1.92 11.82 6.12
C GLU A 72 2.54 10.42 6.10
N LEU A 73 2.18 9.62 5.10
CA LEU A 73 2.68 8.25 4.98
C LEU A 73 4.19 8.21 4.72
N ASN A 74 4.70 9.15 3.94
CA ASN A 74 6.13 9.29 3.71
C ASN A 74 6.87 9.65 5.01
N GLU A 75 6.29 10.51 5.82
CA GLU A 75 6.87 10.89 7.12
C GLU A 75 6.95 9.68 8.06
N ILE A 76 5.93 8.83 8.06
CA ILE A 76 5.91 7.62 8.87
C ILE A 76 7.04 6.69 8.43
N VAL A 77 7.16 6.42 7.15
CA VAL A 77 8.21 5.55 6.61
C VAL A 77 9.59 6.11 6.99
N GLY A 78 9.79 7.42 6.82
CA GLY A 78 11.05 8.06 7.16
C GLY A 78 11.37 7.99 8.65
N LYS A 79 10.38 8.25 9.49
CA LYS A 79 10.55 8.26 10.95
C LYS A 79 11.00 6.89 11.49
N PHE A 80 10.44 5.81 10.97
CA PHE A 80 10.70 4.48 11.49
C PHE A 80 11.78 3.71 10.72
N SER A 81 12.43 4.34 9.75
CA SER A 81 13.54 3.74 9.00
C SER A 81 14.91 4.03 9.61
N ILE A 82 14.97 4.24 10.91
CA ILE A 82 16.20 4.55 11.64
C ILE A 82 17.24 3.44 11.42
N GLY A 83 18.47 3.84 11.06
CA GLY A 83 19.54 2.90 10.79
C GLY A 83 19.57 2.40 9.35
N TRP A 84 18.59 2.81 8.54
CA TRP A 84 18.54 2.44 7.14
C TRP A 84 18.74 3.68 6.27
N ASP A 85 19.44 3.48 5.16
CA ASP A 85 19.61 4.56 4.18
C ASP A 85 18.31 4.69 3.38
N VAL A 86 17.56 5.78 3.64
CA VAL A 86 16.30 6.06 2.97
C VAL A 86 16.45 6.04 1.44
N LYS A 87 17.62 6.42 0.94
CA LYS A 87 17.91 6.41 -0.50
C LYS A 87 17.93 5.01 -1.09
N ARG A 88 18.09 3.99 -0.25
CA ARG A 88 18.10 2.59 -0.69
C ARG A 88 16.71 1.98 -0.71
N ILE A 89 15.72 2.68 -0.17
CA ILE A 89 14.34 2.21 -0.20
C ILE A 89 13.81 2.41 -1.61
N SER A 90 13.50 1.31 -2.30
CA SER A 90 12.92 1.39 -3.63
C SER A 90 11.54 2.04 -3.57
N ARG A 91 11.10 2.64 -4.68
CA ARG A 91 9.75 3.20 -4.78
C ARG A 91 8.69 2.16 -4.48
N LEU A 92 8.88 0.95 -4.97
CA LEU A 92 7.91 -0.12 -4.76
C LEU A 92 7.77 -0.46 -3.28
N ASN A 93 8.88 -0.62 -2.56
CA ASN A 93 8.84 -0.89 -1.12
C ASN A 93 8.23 0.27 -0.35
N ARG A 94 8.49 1.49 -0.78
CA ARG A 94 7.87 2.67 -0.18
C ARG A 94 6.35 2.63 -0.35
N VAL A 95 5.86 2.32 -1.54
CA VAL A 95 4.42 2.20 -1.81
C VAL A 95 3.80 1.09 -0.97
N ILE A 96 4.48 -0.05 -0.87
CA ILE A 96 4.01 -1.17 -0.04
C ILE A 96 3.82 -0.72 1.41
N MET A 97 4.79 -0.02 1.96
CA MET A 97 4.72 0.47 3.35
C MET A 97 3.70 1.59 3.52
N GLN A 98 3.56 2.46 2.54
CA GLN A 98 2.53 3.51 2.55
C GLN A 98 1.13 2.90 2.60
N LEU A 99 0.88 1.90 1.77
CA LEU A 99 -0.42 1.23 1.76
C LEU A 99 -0.71 0.57 3.10
N ALA A 100 0.26 -0.14 3.66
CA ALA A 100 0.09 -0.79 4.96
C ALA A 100 -0.16 0.23 6.07
N ALA A 101 0.60 1.31 6.11
CA ALA A 101 0.41 2.37 7.10
C ALA A 101 -0.97 3.02 6.95
N TYR A 102 -1.41 3.24 5.73
CA TYR A 102 -2.74 3.77 5.47
C TYR A 102 -3.83 2.83 6.02
N GLU A 103 -3.71 1.53 5.75
CA GLU A 103 -4.68 0.56 6.26
C GLU A 103 -4.70 0.55 7.79
N ILE A 104 -3.55 0.61 8.42
CA ILE A 104 -3.44 0.64 9.88
C ILE A 104 -4.13 1.87 10.47
N LEU A 105 -3.97 3.01 9.85
CA LEU A 105 -4.51 4.28 10.37
C LEU A 105 -5.99 4.52 10.03
N TYR A 106 -6.41 4.11 8.84
CA TYR A 106 -7.69 4.57 8.29
C TYR A 106 -8.68 3.47 7.92
N VAL A 107 -8.28 2.21 7.95
CA VAL A 107 -9.16 1.11 7.52
C VAL A 107 -9.42 0.18 8.72
N ASP A 108 -10.54 0.43 9.40
CA ASP A 108 -10.86 -0.24 10.67
C ASP A 108 -11.01 -1.75 10.58
N ASP A 109 -11.49 -2.26 9.45
CA ASP A 109 -11.73 -3.70 9.30
C ASP A 109 -10.51 -4.50 8.87
N VAL A 110 -9.34 -3.85 8.77
CA VAL A 110 -8.07 -4.54 8.53
C VAL A 110 -7.27 -4.56 9.83
N PRO A 111 -7.09 -5.73 10.47
CA PRO A 111 -6.24 -5.80 11.65
C PRO A 111 -4.80 -5.39 11.35
N GLU A 112 -4.16 -4.73 12.30
CA GLU A 112 -2.77 -4.28 12.15
C GLU A 112 -1.83 -5.40 11.74
N GLY A 113 -1.97 -6.57 12.36
CA GLY A 113 -1.13 -7.73 12.03
C GLY A 113 -1.31 -8.20 10.60
N VAL A 114 -2.51 -8.09 10.06
CA VAL A 114 -2.79 -8.45 8.66
C VAL A 114 -2.12 -7.45 7.73
N ALA A 115 -2.23 -6.15 8.00
CA ALA A 115 -1.61 -5.12 7.17
C ALA A 115 -0.09 -5.31 7.12
N VAL A 116 0.55 -5.53 8.27
CA VAL A 116 2.00 -5.76 8.34
C VAL A 116 2.39 -7.05 7.62
N SER A 117 1.68 -8.13 7.90
CA SER A 117 1.96 -9.44 7.31
C SER A 117 1.85 -9.42 5.79
N GLU A 118 0.83 -8.75 5.25
CA GLU A 118 0.65 -8.62 3.81
C GLU A 118 1.73 -7.75 3.17
N ALA A 119 2.14 -6.69 3.84
CA ALA A 119 3.23 -5.85 3.35
C ALA A 119 4.54 -6.65 3.27
N VAL A 120 4.83 -7.44 4.29
CA VAL A 120 6.02 -8.29 4.32
C VAL A 120 5.96 -9.33 3.18
N ARG A 121 4.82 -9.96 3.00
CA ARG A 121 4.61 -10.95 1.93
C ARG A 121 4.87 -10.34 0.56
N LEU A 122 4.31 -9.17 0.30
CA LEU A 122 4.47 -8.50 -0.99
C LEU A 122 5.89 -8.00 -1.20
N ALA A 123 6.52 -7.47 -0.15
CA ALA A 123 7.91 -7.05 -0.24
C ALA A 123 8.82 -8.22 -0.61
N LYS A 124 8.64 -9.37 0.03
CA LYS A 124 9.41 -10.59 -0.27
C LYS A 124 9.19 -11.10 -1.69
N LYS A 125 7.99 -10.93 -2.21
CA LYS A 125 7.66 -11.36 -3.56
C LYS A 125 8.50 -10.64 -4.61
N TYR A 126 8.74 -9.35 -4.40
CA TYR A 126 9.48 -8.51 -5.33
C TYR A 126 10.97 -8.41 -5.00
N ASP A 127 11.35 -8.59 -3.74
CA ASP A 127 12.73 -8.55 -3.28
C ASP A 127 12.83 -9.33 -1.96
N ASP A 128 13.38 -10.53 -2.04
CA ASP A 128 13.48 -11.47 -0.92
C ASP A 128 14.09 -10.86 0.35
N GLU A 129 15.05 -9.95 0.19
CA GLU A 129 15.76 -9.37 1.31
C GLU A 129 14.98 -8.27 2.04
N MET A 130 13.91 -7.77 1.43
CA MET A 130 13.17 -6.64 1.96
C MET A 130 12.18 -7.00 3.07
N GLY A 131 11.86 -8.27 3.26
CA GLY A 131 10.89 -8.69 4.25
C GLY A 131 11.22 -8.23 5.67
N LYS A 132 12.44 -8.42 6.10
CA LYS A 132 12.88 -8.01 7.44
C LYS A 132 12.84 -6.50 7.62
N PHE A 133 13.24 -5.78 6.60
CA PHE A 133 13.26 -4.32 6.59
C PHE A 133 11.84 -3.77 6.74
N VAL A 134 10.92 -4.25 5.91
CA VAL A 134 9.51 -3.82 5.95
C VAL A 134 8.88 -4.19 7.29
N ASN A 135 9.13 -5.40 7.78
CA ASN A 135 8.63 -5.84 9.07
C ASN A 135 9.15 -4.95 10.22
N GLY A 136 10.42 -4.57 10.16
CA GLY A 136 11.02 -3.71 11.18
C GLY A 136 10.39 -2.33 11.24
N ILE A 137 10.24 -1.70 10.07
CA ILE A 137 9.64 -0.36 9.98
C ILE A 137 8.19 -0.37 10.43
N LEU A 138 7.37 -1.24 9.85
CA LEU A 138 5.95 -1.29 10.17
C LEU A 138 5.70 -1.78 11.59
N GLY A 139 6.50 -2.72 12.08
CA GLY A 139 6.41 -3.17 13.46
C GLY A 139 6.70 -2.05 14.45
N SER A 140 7.70 -1.24 14.18
CA SER A 140 8.03 -0.08 15.02
C SER A 140 6.90 0.95 15.00
N PHE A 141 6.32 1.18 13.83
CA PHE A 141 5.18 2.08 13.69
C PHE A 141 3.99 1.61 14.53
N VAL A 142 3.63 0.33 14.42
CA VAL A 142 2.52 -0.24 15.18
C VAL A 142 2.77 -0.13 16.68
N ARG A 143 3.99 -0.41 17.13
CA ARG A 143 4.34 -0.28 18.54
C ARG A 143 4.21 1.17 19.03
N SER A 144 4.60 2.13 18.21
CA SER A 144 4.50 3.55 18.57
C SER A 144 3.05 3.97 18.78
N LEU A 145 2.14 3.44 17.99
CA LEU A 145 0.71 3.74 18.14
C LEU A 145 0.16 3.25 19.48
N LYS A 146 0.68 2.13 19.97
CA LYS A 146 0.26 1.57 21.27
C LYS A 146 0.88 2.30 22.45
N GLU A 147 2.09 2.81 22.28
CA GLU A 147 2.80 3.54 23.33
C GLU A 147 2.33 4.98 23.45
N ASN A 148 2.05 5.63 22.30
CA ASN A 148 1.67 7.05 22.25
C ASN A 148 0.44 7.25 21.37
N PRO A 149 -0.70 6.64 21.72
CA PRO A 149 -1.87 6.70 20.86
C PRO A 149 -2.39 8.12 20.60
N ALA A 150 -2.23 9.03 21.56
CA ALA A 150 -2.68 10.41 21.43
C ALA A 150 -1.84 11.23 20.46
N GLU A 151 -0.56 10.89 20.32
CA GLU A 151 0.35 11.55 19.39
C GLU A 151 0.28 10.98 17.99
N GLU A 152 0.16 9.68 17.92
CA GLU A 152 0.21 8.98 16.64
C GLU A 152 -1.16 8.86 15.98
N ALA A 153 -2.21 8.99 16.77
CA ALA A 153 -3.55 8.95 16.22
C ALA A 153 -3.75 10.19 15.35
N PRO A 154 -4.17 10.00 14.12
CA PRO A 154 -4.41 11.14 13.25
C PRO A 154 -5.57 11.97 13.76
N ALA A 155 -5.66 13.19 13.28
CA ALA A 155 -6.66 14.15 13.69
C ALA A 155 -8.10 13.75 13.41
N VAL A 156 -8.30 12.56 12.98
CA VAL A 156 -9.61 11.96 12.73
C VAL A 156 -10.56 12.08 13.91
N GLU A 157 -10.03 11.98 15.10
CA GLU A 157 -10.84 12.03 16.29
C GLU A 157 -11.42 13.41 16.57
N GLU A 158 -10.99 14.40 15.86
CA GLU A 158 -11.50 15.74 16.00
C GLU A 158 -12.81 15.95 15.26
N VAL A 159 -13.20 14.97 14.50
CA VAL A 159 -14.40 15.07 13.66
C VAL A 159 -15.70 14.86 14.43
#